data_8f46271ed146d3aa90f7e58962f6d77a
#
_entry.id   8f46271ed146d3aa90f7e58962f6d77a
#
_cell.length_a   1.000
_cell.length_b   1.000
_cell.length_c   1.000
_cell.angle_alpha   90.00
_cell.angle_beta   90.00
_cell.angle_gamma   90.00
#
_symmetry.space_group_name_H-M   'P 1'
#
loop_
_entity.id
_entity.type
_entity.pdbx_description
1 polymer ?
#
loop_
_entity_poly.entity_id
_entity_poly.type
_entity_poly.pdbx_seq_one_letter_code
_entity_poly.pdbx_strand_id
1 'polypeptide(L)'
;MTNVEHDRLTTAEPVADDRAFDRAIRPKTLADYRGQPNVSQQMGVFIEAARRRGEALDHVLIFGPPGLGKTTLAHIVANEMGVNLRHTSGPVLERPGDLAAILTNLEPNDVLFVDEIHRLSAVVEEVLYPAMEDFQLDIMIGEGPAARSIKLDLPPFTLVGATTRAGLLTSPLRDRFGIVQR
;
A
#
# COMPACT_ATOMS: atom_id res chain seq x y z
N MET A 1 37.07 6.45 -39.73
CA MET A 1 35.80 5.84 -40.09
C MET A 1 34.92 5.82 -38.86
N THR A 2 34.08 6.74 -38.88
CA THR A 2 33.15 7.14 -37.83
C THR A 2 31.92 6.25 -37.89
N ASN A 3 31.67 5.51 -36.86
CA ASN A 3 30.33 5.04 -36.61
C ASN A 3 29.90 5.54 -35.23
N VAL A 4 29.26 6.68 -35.29
CA VAL A 4 28.83 7.45 -34.14
C VAL A 4 27.41 7.03 -33.85
N GLU A 5 27.21 6.44 -32.67
CA GLU A 5 26.26 6.94 -31.67
C GLU A 5 24.95 7.52 -32.21
N HIS A 6 24.03 6.62 -32.53
CA HIS A 6 22.64 7.01 -32.73
C HIS A 6 21.66 6.15 -31.92
N ASP A 7 22.08 5.65 -30.74
CA ASP A 7 21.24 4.67 -30.05
C ASP A 7 21.05 4.96 -28.57
N ARG A 8 20.87 6.21 -28.17
CA ARG A 8 20.63 6.56 -26.77
C ARG A 8 19.47 7.52 -26.47
N LEU A 9 18.60 7.76 -27.44
CA LEU A 9 17.47 8.67 -27.22
C LEU A 9 16.11 7.98 -26.94
N THR A 10 16.07 6.67 -26.85
CA THR A 10 14.81 5.93 -26.71
C THR A 10 14.86 4.77 -25.69
N THR A 11 15.74 4.79 -24.73
CA THR A 11 15.61 3.84 -23.60
C THR A 11 14.64 4.39 -22.58
N ALA A 12 13.48 3.78 -22.48
CA ALA A 12 12.43 4.10 -21.52
C ALA A 12 12.77 3.67 -20.08
N GLU A 13 14.02 3.30 -19.79
CA GLU A 13 14.47 3.03 -18.44
C GLU A 13 15.05 4.31 -17.82
N PRO A 14 14.45 4.83 -16.75
CA PRO A 14 15.01 5.97 -16.06
C PRO A 14 16.39 5.62 -15.49
N VAL A 15 17.38 6.44 -15.83
CA VAL A 15 18.73 6.35 -15.28
C VAL A 15 18.66 6.50 -13.75
N ALA A 16 19.59 5.89 -13.03
CA ALA A 16 19.61 5.91 -11.57
C ALA A 16 19.56 7.34 -10.98
N ASP A 17 20.15 8.30 -11.68
CA ASP A 17 20.12 9.72 -11.32
C ASP A 17 18.73 10.33 -11.46
N ASP A 18 17.96 9.95 -12.49
CA ASP A 18 16.59 10.42 -12.67
C ASP A 18 15.66 9.92 -11.57
N ARG A 19 15.86 8.68 -11.13
CA ARG A 19 15.12 8.10 -10.00
C ARG A 19 15.45 8.79 -8.66
N ALA A 20 16.71 9.16 -8.46
CA ALA A 20 17.12 9.89 -7.27
C ALA A 20 16.56 11.32 -7.29
N PHE A 21 16.56 11.96 -8.44
CA PHE A 21 15.98 13.28 -8.66
C PHE A 21 14.47 13.29 -8.47
N ASP A 22 13.75 12.32 -9.05
CA ASP A 22 12.32 12.15 -8.87
C ASP A 22 11.95 11.92 -7.40
N ARG A 23 12.73 11.13 -6.66
CA ARG A 23 12.53 10.94 -5.22
C ARG A 23 12.75 12.22 -4.41
N ALA A 24 13.69 13.05 -4.82
CA ALA A 24 13.98 14.31 -4.15
C ALA A 24 12.88 15.37 -4.37
N ILE A 25 12.15 15.29 -5.50
CA ILE A 25 11.09 16.26 -5.87
C ILE A 25 9.73 15.81 -5.35
N ARG A 26 9.51 14.53 -5.04
CA ARG A 26 8.22 14.05 -4.57
C ARG A 26 7.81 14.72 -3.26
N PRO A 27 6.56 15.20 -3.16
CA PRO A 27 6.05 15.73 -1.89
C PRO A 27 6.23 14.73 -0.76
N LYS A 28 6.73 15.21 0.38
CA LYS A 28 6.92 14.38 1.58
C LYS A 28 5.86 14.62 2.63
N THR A 29 5.14 15.73 2.52
CA THR A 29 4.11 16.14 3.47
C THR A 29 2.82 16.49 2.75
N LEU A 30 1.71 16.52 3.48
CA LEU A 30 0.42 17.00 2.94
C LEU A 30 0.50 18.45 2.49
N ALA A 31 1.27 19.29 3.17
CA ALA A 31 1.47 20.68 2.81
C ALA A 31 2.10 20.85 1.41
N ASP A 32 2.96 19.91 1.05
CA ASP A 32 3.64 19.88 -0.26
C ASP A 32 2.80 19.21 -1.36
N TYR A 33 1.74 18.51 -0.99
CA TYR A 33 0.87 17.75 -1.91
C TYR A 33 -0.10 18.69 -2.60
N ARG A 34 0.27 19.11 -3.82
CA ARG A 34 -0.50 20.06 -4.64
C ARG A 34 -1.40 19.33 -5.64
N GLY A 35 -2.49 19.99 -6.02
CA GLY A 35 -3.39 19.55 -7.07
C GLY A 35 -4.65 18.82 -6.60
N GLN A 36 -4.74 18.43 -5.33
CA GLN A 36 -5.93 17.80 -4.75
C GLN A 36 -6.17 18.32 -3.32
N PRO A 37 -6.65 19.55 -3.17
CA PRO A 37 -6.81 20.18 -1.84
C PRO A 37 -7.80 19.45 -0.94
N ASN A 38 -8.86 18.87 -1.51
CA ASN A 38 -9.85 18.11 -0.75
C ASN A 38 -9.26 16.83 -0.14
N VAL A 39 -8.45 16.10 -0.90
CA VAL A 39 -7.76 14.89 -0.41
C VAL A 39 -6.79 15.27 0.70
N SER A 40 -6.00 16.31 0.49
CA SER A 40 -5.04 16.80 1.47
C SER A 40 -5.70 17.21 2.77
N GLN A 41 -6.81 17.94 2.71
CA GLN A 41 -7.56 18.37 3.88
C GLN A 41 -8.17 17.20 4.65
N GLN A 42 -8.83 16.29 3.96
CA GLN A 42 -9.45 15.11 4.58
C GLN A 42 -8.41 14.19 5.22
N MET A 43 -7.35 13.89 4.49
CA MET A 43 -6.27 13.07 5.02
C MET A 43 -5.59 13.72 6.22
N GLY A 44 -5.43 15.03 6.22
CA GLY A 44 -4.89 15.78 7.35
C GLY A 44 -5.70 15.58 8.63
N VAL A 45 -7.02 15.61 8.54
CA VAL A 45 -7.91 15.37 9.69
C VAL A 45 -7.75 13.95 10.22
N PHE A 46 -7.77 12.95 9.37
CA PHE A 46 -7.64 11.54 9.77
C PHE A 46 -6.26 11.25 10.39
N ILE A 47 -5.21 11.74 9.78
CA ILE A 47 -3.83 11.55 10.26
C ILE A 47 -3.65 12.20 11.64
N GLU A 48 -4.10 13.44 11.80
CA GLU A 48 -3.99 14.16 13.08
C GLU A 48 -4.75 13.44 14.19
N ALA A 49 -5.96 12.94 13.90
CA ALA A 49 -6.75 12.19 14.86
C ALA A 49 -6.04 10.89 15.29
N ALA A 50 -5.48 10.13 14.34
CA ALA A 50 -4.73 8.91 14.63
C ALA A 50 -3.46 9.20 15.45
N ARG A 51 -2.72 10.24 15.10
CA ARG A 51 -1.52 10.66 15.83
C ARG A 51 -1.84 11.04 17.28
N ARG A 52 -2.91 11.77 17.51
CA ARG A 52 -3.33 12.16 18.88
C ARG A 52 -3.72 10.96 19.74
N ARG A 53 -4.29 9.93 19.14
CA ARG A 53 -4.64 8.69 19.84
C ARG A 53 -3.45 7.73 20.00
N GLY A 54 -2.34 7.97 19.28
CA GLY A 54 -1.21 7.04 19.22
C GLY A 54 -1.55 5.71 18.55
N GLU A 55 -2.50 5.72 17.63
CA GLU A 55 -3.01 4.55 16.92
C GLU A 55 -2.60 4.57 15.45
N ALA A 56 -2.67 3.40 14.80
CA ALA A 56 -2.58 3.32 13.36
C ALA A 56 -3.75 4.08 12.71
N LEU A 57 -3.48 4.67 11.54
CA LEU A 57 -4.53 5.24 10.71
C LEU A 57 -5.48 4.14 10.22
N ASP A 58 -6.75 4.44 10.04
CA ASP A 58 -7.69 3.53 9.38
C ASP A 58 -7.19 3.18 7.97
N HIS A 59 -7.53 1.99 7.49
CA HIS A 59 -7.13 1.55 6.16
C HIS A 59 -7.68 2.47 5.08
N VAL A 60 -6.85 2.79 4.10
CA VAL A 60 -7.11 3.79 3.05
C VAL A 60 -7.19 3.12 1.69
N LEU A 61 -8.24 3.39 0.95
CA LEU A 61 -8.38 2.98 -0.45
C LEU A 61 -8.29 4.20 -1.35
N ILE A 62 -7.40 4.15 -2.33
CA ILE A 62 -7.17 5.24 -3.27
C ILE A 62 -7.56 4.80 -4.67
N PHE A 63 -8.52 5.50 -5.26
CA PHE A 63 -8.90 5.35 -6.65
C PHE A 63 -8.28 6.45 -7.49
N GLY A 64 -7.91 6.13 -8.69
CA GLY A 64 -7.49 7.13 -9.66
C GLY A 64 -6.74 6.54 -10.83
N PRO A 65 -6.68 7.26 -11.96
CA PRO A 65 -5.90 6.86 -13.10
C PRO A 65 -4.40 6.80 -12.76
N PRO A 66 -3.60 6.05 -13.55
CA PRO A 66 -2.15 6.00 -13.38
C PRO A 66 -1.53 7.40 -13.39
N GLY A 67 -0.51 7.62 -12.57
CA GLY A 67 0.24 8.87 -12.55
C GLY A 67 -0.36 10.02 -11.73
N LEU A 68 -1.48 9.81 -11.01
CA LEU A 68 -2.08 10.84 -10.14
C LEU A 68 -1.58 10.81 -8.68
N GLY A 69 -0.41 10.26 -8.44
CA GLY A 69 0.24 10.39 -7.14
C GLY A 69 -0.28 9.46 -6.05
N LYS A 70 -0.86 8.30 -6.40
CA LYS A 70 -1.30 7.29 -5.41
C LYS A 70 -0.16 6.80 -4.54
N THR A 71 0.96 6.45 -5.14
CA THR A 71 2.18 6.06 -4.42
C THR A 71 2.71 7.21 -3.57
N THR A 72 2.68 8.41 -4.08
CA THR A 72 3.08 9.62 -3.36
C THR A 72 2.24 9.81 -2.10
N LEU A 73 0.92 9.64 -2.20
CA LEU A 73 0.04 9.77 -1.04
C LEU A 73 0.36 8.73 0.05
N ALA A 74 0.66 7.48 -0.34
CA ALA A 74 1.09 6.46 0.61
C ALA A 74 2.38 6.84 1.34
N HIS A 75 3.36 7.39 0.63
CA HIS A 75 4.59 7.90 1.25
C HIS A 75 4.32 9.06 2.20
N ILE A 76 3.44 9.98 1.83
CA ILE A 76 3.04 11.09 2.70
C ILE A 76 2.40 10.58 3.97
N VAL A 77 1.48 9.62 3.89
CA VAL A 77 0.84 9.03 5.06
C VAL A 77 1.88 8.45 6.01
N ALA A 78 2.83 7.66 5.51
CA ALA A 78 3.89 7.08 6.34
C ALA A 78 4.77 8.16 6.99
N ASN A 79 5.17 9.19 6.23
CA ASN A 79 5.97 10.30 6.76
C ASN A 79 5.20 11.10 7.83
N GLU A 80 3.96 11.45 7.59
CA GLU A 80 3.13 12.21 8.54
C GLU A 80 2.85 11.41 9.81
N MET A 81 2.70 10.09 9.69
CA MET A 81 2.54 9.18 10.84
C MET A 81 3.86 8.87 11.55
N GLY A 82 5.00 9.18 10.94
CA GLY A 82 6.32 8.88 11.50
C GLY A 82 6.65 7.39 11.52
N VAL A 83 6.18 6.64 10.56
CA VAL A 83 6.34 5.17 10.47
C VAL A 83 6.97 4.74 9.16
N ASN A 84 7.33 3.47 9.07
CA ASN A 84 7.89 2.90 7.85
C ASN A 84 6.80 2.59 6.82
N LEU A 85 7.19 2.64 5.56
CA LEU A 85 6.38 2.20 4.43
C LEU A 85 6.95 0.91 3.85
N ARG A 86 6.10 -0.09 3.69
CA ARG A 86 6.35 -1.28 2.86
C ARG A 86 5.53 -1.17 1.59
N HIS A 87 6.15 -1.40 0.45
CA HIS A 87 5.50 -1.29 -0.86
C HIS A 87 5.45 -2.66 -1.52
N THR A 88 4.27 -3.06 -1.95
CA THR A 88 4.04 -4.25 -2.76
C THR A 88 2.91 -4.00 -3.77
N SER A 89 2.51 -5.02 -4.48
CA SER A 89 1.40 -4.94 -5.45
C SER A 89 0.58 -6.22 -5.45
N GLY A 90 -0.66 -6.12 -5.94
CA GLY A 90 -1.53 -7.29 -6.09
C GLY A 90 -0.87 -8.43 -6.87
N PRO A 91 -0.29 -8.17 -8.06
CA PRO A 91 0.38 -9.21 -8.84
C PRO A 91 1.56 -9.91 -8.16
N VAL A 92 2.28 -9.22 -7.30
CA VAL A 92 3.43 -9.77 -6.55
C VAL A 92 2.97 -10.72 -5.45
N LEU A 93 1.79 -10.47 -4.87
CA LEU A 93 1.21 -11.28 -3.80
C LEU A 93 0.45 -12.47 -4.40
N GLU A 94 1.17 -13.45 -4.93
CA GLU A 94 0.57 -14.61 -5.61
C GLU A 94 0.00 -15.65 -4.64
N ARG A 95 0.62 -15.80 -3.49
CA ARG A 95 0.30 -16.83 -2.49
C ARG A 95 0.03 -16.20 -1.11
N PRO A 96 -0.78 -16.85 -0.28
CA PRO A 96 -1.00 -16.41 1.10
C PRO A 96 0.31 -16.22 1.89
N GLY A 97 1.30 -17.07 1.67
CA GLY A 97 2.62 -16.97 2.30
C GLY A 97 3.39 -15.69 1.95
N ASP A 98 3.20 -15.14 0.75
CA ASP A 98 3.84 -13.88 0.34
C ASP A 98 3.30 -12.72 1.18
N LEU A 99 2.00 -12.67 1.39
CA LEU A 99 1.37 -11.66 2.25
C LEU A 99 1.76 -11.86 3.71
N ALA A 100 1.73 -13.09 4.21
CA ALA A 100 2.11 -13.42 5.59
C ALA A 100 3.54 -12.98 5.90
N ALA A 101 4.47 -13.18 4.99
CA ALA A 101 5.87 -12.77 5.16
C ALA A 101 6.00 -11.25 5.32
N ILE A 102 5.23 -10.47 4.58
CA ILE A 102 5.24 -9.01 4.71
C ILE A 102 4.60 -8.58 6.02
N LEU A 103 3.42 -9.10 6.35
CA LEU A 103 2.66 -8.70 7.54
C LEU A 103 3.42 -9.01 8.84
N THR A 104 4.11 -10.13 8.92
CA THR A 104 4.88 -10.51 10.11
C THR A 104 6.14 -9.69 10.32
N ASN A 105 6.62 -8.99 9.30
CA ASN A 105 7.77 -8.09 9.36
C ASN A 105 7.41 -6.62 9.59
N LEU A 106 6.14 -6.27 9.71
CA LEU A 106 5.71 -4.91 10.02
C LEU A 106 5.99 -4.57 11.48
N GLU A 107 6.40 -3.34 11.71
CA GLU A 107 6.47 -2.74 13.03
C GLU A 107 5.13 -2.06 13.38
N PRO A 108 4.85 -1.77 14.67
CA PRO A 108 3.61 -1.12 15.05
C PRO A 108 3.34 0.17 14.29
N ASN A 109 2.14 0.31 13.78
CA ASN A 109 1.62 1.46 13.02
C ASN A 109 2.23 1.67 11.64
N ASP A 110 3.06 0.74 11.15
CA ASP A 110 3.61 0.79 9.79
C ASP A 110 2.52 0.87 8.73
N VAL A 111 2.89 1.40 7.59
CA VAL A 111 2.03 1.48 6.40
C VAL A 111 2.44 0.40 5.40
N LEU A 112 1.50 -0.41 4.99
CA LEU A 112 1.63 -1.34 3.86
C LEU A 112 0.87 -0.78 2.66
N PHE A 113 1.60 -0.44 1.61
CA PHE A 113 1.03 0.01 0.34
C PHE A 113 0.93 -1.15 -0.64
N VAL A 114 -0.28 -1.43 -1.11
CA VAL A 114 -0.56 -2.45 -2.12
C VAL A 114 -1.10 -1.79 -3.38
N ASP A 115 -0.26 -1.66 -4.38
CA ASP A 115 -0.68 -1.16 -5.70
C ASP A 115 -1.46 -2.23 -6.47
N GLU A 116 -2.35 -1.80 -7.35
CA GLU A 116 -3.22 -2.70 -8.11
C GLU A 116 -3.91 -3.75 -7.23
N ILE A 117 -4.46 -3.32 -6.09
CA ILE A 117 -5.04 -4.23 -5.10
C ILE A 117 -6.21 -5.08 -5.64
N HIS A 118 -6.87 -4.62 -6.72
CA HIS A 118 -7.92 -5.38 -7.41
C HIS A 118 -7.41 -6.68 -8.05
N ARG A 119 -6.10 -6.85 -8.19
CA ARG A 119 -5.47 -8.04 -8.78
C ARG A 119 -5.09 -9.11 -7.75
N LEU A 120 -5.46 -8.94 -6.49
CA LEU A 120 -5.30 -9.99 -5.49
C LEU A 120 -6.18 -11.19 -5.83
N SER A 121 -5.66 -12.41 -5.66
CA SER A 121 -6.47 -13.62 -5.74
C SER A 121 -7.41 -13.74 -4.54
N ALA A 122 -8.50 -14.50 -4.70
CA ALA A 122 -9.46 -14.73 -3.62
C ALA A 122 -8.82 -15.34 -2.37
N VAL A 123 -7.85 -16.24 -2.55
CA VAL A 123 -7.15 -16.91 -1.45
C VAL A 123 -6.31 -15.91 -0.63
N VAL A 124 -5.65 -14.97 -1.32
CA VAL A 124 -4.86 -13.92 -0.66
C VAL A 124 -5.78 -12.90 0.03
N GLU A 125 -6.90 -12.53 -0.60
CA GLU A 125 -7.89 -11.66 0.04
C GLU A 125 -8.42 -12.24 1.35
N GLU A 126 -8.70 -13.54 1.41
CA GLU A 126 -9.19 -14.20 2.62
C GLU A 126 -8.20 -14.12 3.78
N VAL A 127 -6.90 -14.16 3.50
CA VAL A 127 -5.87 -13.95 4.52
C VAL A 127 -5.81 -12.48 4.94
N LEU A 128 -6.05 -11.57 4.02
CA LEU A 128 -5.98 -10.13 4.28
C LEU A 128 -7.12 -9.65 5.20
N TYR A 129 -8.30 -10.22 5.11
CA TYR A 129 -9.46 -9.76 5.87
C TYR A 129 -9.26 -9.76 7.39
N PRO A 130 -8.88 -10.89 8.04
CA PRO A 130 -8.65 -10.87 9.48
C PRO A 130 -7.45 -9.98 9.87
N ALA A 131 -6.45 -9.85 9.00
CA ALA A 131 -5.34 -8.96 9.21
C ALA A 131 -5.77 -7.48 9.28
N MET A 132 -6.70 -7.07 8.41
CA MET A 132 -7.24 -5.71 8.41
C MET A 132 -8.20 -5.44 9.56
N GLU A 133 -9.06 -6.39 9.88
CA GLU A 133 -10.11 -6.21 10.88
C GLU A 133 -9.59 -6.35 12.32
N ASP A 134 -8.84 -7.41 12.58
CA ASP A 134 -8.48 -7.84 13.92
C ASP A 134 -6.96 -7.84 14.18
N PHE A 135 -6.16 -7.46 13.20
CA PHE A 135 -4.70 -7.56 13.25
C PHE A 135 -4.24 -8.97 13.61
N GLN A 136 -4.85 -9.93 12.98
CA GLN A 136 -4.55 -11.35 13.14
C GLN A 136 -4.28 -12.02 11.81
N LEU A 137 -3.39 -12.99 11.82
CA LEU A 137 -3.04 -13.79 10.67
C LEU A 137 -3.42 -15.24 10.94
N ASP A 138 -4.25 -15.81 10.07
CA ASP A 138 -4.61 -17.22 10.13
C ASP A 138 -3.65 -18.04 9.28
N ILE A 139 -2.90 -18.94 9.90
CA ILE A 139 -1.93 -19.80 9.24
C ILE A 139 -2.40 -21.25 9.34
N MET A 140 -2.43 -21.94 8.20
CA MET A 140 -2.66 -23.38 8.16
C MET A 140 -1.32 -24.11 8.33
N ILE A 141 -1.25 -25.01 9.31
CA ILE A 141 -0.11 -25.87 9.56
C ILE A 141 -0.54 -27.31 9.34
N GLY A 142 0.24 -28.06 8.56
CA GLY A 142 -0.01 -29.45 8.23
C GLY A 142 -0.84 -29.63 6.97
N GLU A 143 -1.06 -30.88 6.59
CA GLU A 143 -1.79 -31.27 5.38
C GLU A 143 -2.91 -32.24 5.72
N GLY A 144 -3.95 -32.24 4.90
CA GLY A 144 -5.08 -33.15 5.00
C GLY A 144 -5.88 -33.02 6.29
N PRO A 145 -6.39 -34.14 6.84
CA PRO A 145 -7.25 -34.11 8.04
C PRO A 145 -6.53 -33.64 9.31
N ALA A 146 -5.20 -33.64 9.32
CA ALA A 146 -4.37 -33.20 10.45
C ALA A 146 -4.03 -31.67 10.36
N ALA A 147 -4.51 -30.96 9.35
CA ALA A 147 -4.28 -29.54 9.19
C ALA A 147 -4.91 -28.76 10.35
N ARG A 148 -4.14 -27.83 10.91
CA ARG A 148 -4.56 -26.95 12.01
C ARG A 148 -4.44 -25.51 11.58
N SER A 149 -5.41 -24.70 12.01
CA SER A 149 -5.35 -23.25 11.89
C SER A 149 -4.73 -22.65 13.15
N ILE A 150 -3.70 -21.83 12.97
CA ILE A 150 -3.08 -21.07 14.05
C ILE A 150 -3.30 -19.58 13.79
N LYS A 151 -3.73 -18.87 14.82
CA LYS A 151 -3.86 -17.41 14.78
C LYS A 151 -2.61 -16.76 15.36
N LEU A 152 -1.99 -15.88 14.58
CA LEU A 152 -0.89 -15.04 15.04
C LEU A 152 -1.37 -13.61 15.17
N ASP A 153 -1.01 -12.97 16.28
CA ASP A 153 -1.26 -11.53 16.45
C ASP A 153 -0.25 -10.74 15.64
N LEU A 154 -0.75 -9.71 14.94
CA LEU A 154 0.05 -8.75 14.20
C LEU A 154 0.09 -7.42 14.95
N PRO A 155 1.18 -6.65 14.84
CA PRO A 155 1.15 -5.25 15.26
C PRO A 155 0.08 -4.50 14.46
N PRO A 156 -0.60 -3.50 15.03
CA PRO A 156 -1.48 -2.63 14.28
C PRO A 156 -0.74 -2.01 13.10
N PHE A 157 -1.39 -1.93 11.95
CA PHE A 157 -0.83 -1.35 10.73
C PHE A 157 -1.92 -0.68 9.91
N THR A 158 -1.52 0.14 8.94
CA THR A 158 -2.42 0.75 7.98
C THR A 158 -2.19 0.15 6.61
N LEU A 159 -3.23 -0.42 6.02
CA LEU A 159 -3.21 -0.81 4.62
C LEU A 159 -3.63 0.37 3.76
N VAL A 160 -2.79 0.75 2.82
CA VAL A 160 -3.13 1.69 1.76
C VAL A 160 -3.22 0.90 0.46
N GLY A 161 -4.43 0.68 -0.01
CA GLY A 161 -4.69 0.02 -1.29
C GLY A 161 -4.89 1.03 -2.41
N ALA A 162 -4.29 0.79 -3.56
CA ALA A 162 -4.48 1.62 -4.73
C ALA A 162 -5.04 0.81 -5.90
N THR A 163 -5.98 1.39 -6.62
CA THR A 163 -6.56 0.77 -7.80
C THR A 163 -6.93 1.82 -8.85
N THR A 164 -6.78 1.45 -10.11
CA THR A 164 -7.27 2.23 -11.25
C THR A 164 -8.69 1.86 -11.63
N ARG A 165 -9.19 0.70 -11.16
CA ARG A 165 -10.47 0.11 -11.56
C ARG A 165 -11.33 -0.24 -10.36
N ALA A 166 -12.06 0.74 -9.88
CA ALA A 166 -12.96 0.60 -8.73
C ALA A 166 -13.95 -0.58 -8.86
N GLY A 167 -14.48 -0.80 -10.06
CA GLY A 167 -15.46 -1.84 -10.32
C GLY A 167 -14.93 -3.28 -10.25
N LEU A 168 -13.61 -3.47 -10.24
CA LEU A 168 -13.00 -4.79 -10.12
C LEU A 168 -12.65 -5.17 -8.67
N LEU A 169 -12.79 -4.25 -7.74
CA LEU A 169 -12.58 -4.53 -6.33
C LEU A 169 -13.80 -5.26 -5.76
N THR A 170 -13.58 -6.36 -5.05
CA THR A 170 -14.67 -7.08 -4.39
C THR A 170 -15.30 -6.22 -3.30
N SER A 171 -16.62 -6.37 -3.10
CA SER A 171 -17.32 -5.64 -2.05
C SER A 171 -16.79 -5.95 -0.64
N PRO A 172 -16.50 -7.21 -0.29
CA PRO A 172 -15.89 -7.52 1.01
C PRO A 172 -14.59 -6.78 1.28
N LEU A 173 -13.72 -6.67 0.28
CA LEU A 173 -12.47 -5.95 0.43
C LEU A 173 -12.71 -4.44 0.54
N ARG A 174 -13.56 -3.88 -0.31
CA ARG A 174 -13.91 -2.45 -0.29
C ARG A 174 -14.46 -2.01 1.06
N ASP A 175 -15.34 -2.80 1.64
CA ASP A 175 -16.04 -2.46 2.88
C ASP A 175 -15.10 -2.41 4.11
N ARG A 176 -13.91 -2.98 3.99
CA ARG A 176 -12.91 -2.96 5.06
C ARG A 176 -12.04 -1.70 5.10
N PHE A 177 -12.16 -0.83 4.12
CA PHE A 177 -11.47 0.44 4.11
C PHE A 177 -12.32 1.52 4.79
N GLY A 178 -11.78 2.11 5.85
CA GLY A 178 -12.46 3.20 6.56
C GLY A 178 -12.33 4.56 5.88
N ILE A 179 -11.33 4.73 5.03
CA ILE A 179 -11.04 5.96 4.31
C ILE A 179 -10.98 5.66 2.81
N VAL A 180 -11.75 6.39 2.02
CA VAL A 180 -11.76 6.24 0.55
C VAL A 180 -11.45 7.58 -0.08
N GLN A 181 -10.44 7.62 -0.93
CA GLN A 181 -10.02 8.81 -1.69
C GLN A 181 -10.11 8.55 -3.20
N ARG A 182 -10.52 9.57 -3.94
CA ARG A 182 -10.67 9.52 -5.40
C ARG A 182 -9.89 10.64 -6.06
#